data_0f41d4e94cabbbe617873e5d8f5b2fb1
#
_entry.id   0f41d4e94cabbbe617873e5d8f5b2fb1
#
_cell.length_a   1.000
_cell.length_b   1.000
_cell.length_c   1.000
_cell.angle_alpha   90.00
_cell.angle_beta   90.00
_cell.angle_gamma   90.00
#
_symmetry.space_group_name_H-M   'P 1'
#
loop_
_entity.id
_entity.type
_entity.pdbx_description
1 polymer ?
#
loop_
_entity_poly.entity_id
_entity_poly.type
_entity_poly.pdbx_seq_one_letter_code
_entity_poly.pdbx_strand_id
1 'polypeptide(L)'
;MINVSGWQRPRRLGFACSLGSLLLGFVYLAAAGAPAHYLLVNFLALSLGVCVLLGLKHTQRLGQTVRDLAMLVLSMTLLLTALFGQEAHGASRWIAIGPLQIQPSFVLVPSILVYFSARPNSVTTSTVLIAALALALQPDRGMAGAMTFALIVLAVLSVHRFVLTAVAASAAVFLVTLARPDDLPAMPHVEQVLFSALEVHPLVGIAVIFGSVLLLVPGVPGFFATGVERTMCFAFASTWFALIMAAVLGNYPTPVVGYSGAAVLGYILSVDCLPDQTRT
;
A
#
# COMPACT_ATOMS: atom_id res chain seq x y z
N MET A 1 33.33 -8.16 -8.20
CA MET A 1 31.96 -8.69 -8.36
C MET A 1 31.20 -8.44 -7.07
N ILE A 2 30.21 -7.53 -7.08
CA ILE A 2 29.36 -7.28 -5.92
C ILE A 2 28.51 -8.53 -5.76
N ASN A 3 28.52 -9.14 -4.56
CA ASN A 3 27.76 -10.33 -4.26
C ASN A 3 26.25 -9.98 -4.30
N VAL A 4 25.59 -10.25 -5.44
CA VAL A 4 24.20 -9.85 -5.73
C VAL A 4 23.20 -10.77 -5.03
N SER A 5 23.64 -11.84 -4.37
CA SER A 5 22.75 -12.87 -3.78
C SER A 5 21.81 -12.36 -2.68
N GLY A 6 22.18 -11.28 -1.98
CA GLY A 6 21.31 -10.65 -0.96
C GLY A 6 20.16 -9.83 -1.56
N TRP A 7 20.36 -9.23 -2.73
CA TRP A 7 19.38 -8.37 -3.42
C TRP A 7 18.27 -9.17 -4.14
N GLN A 8 18.47 -10.48 -4.30
CA GLN A 8 17.54 -11.37 -4.99
C GLN A 8 16.36 -11.84 -4.12
N ARG A 9 16.19 -11.28 -2.91
CA ARG A 9 15.11 -11.68 -1.98
C ARG A 9 14.22 -10.48 -1.65
N PRO A 10 13.33 -10.04 -2.57
CA PRO A 10 12.54 -8.82 -2.39
C PRO A 10 11.68 -8.85 -1.13
N ARG A 11 11.17 -10.02 -0.72
CA ARG A 11 10.40 -10.19 0.52
C ARG A 11 11.22 -9.89 1.77
N ARG A 12 12.45 -10.41 1.87
CA ARG A 12 13.34 -10.13 3.03
C ARG A 12 13.78 -8.67 3.08
N LEU A 13 14.10 -8.10 1.92
CA LEU A 13 14.39 -6.67 1.80
C LEU A 13 13.19 -5.84 2.26
N GLY A 14 11.97 -6.21 1.86
CA GLY A 14 10.76 -5.52 2.25
C GLY A 14 10.56 -5.48 3.77
N PHE A 15 10.79 -6.59 4.46
CA PHE A 15 10.71 -6.60 5.93
C PHE A 15 11.78 -5.73 6.59
N ALA A 16 13.02 -5.80 6.12
CA ALA A 16 14.10 -4.95 6.64
C ALA A 16 13.81 -3.45 6.39
N CYS A 17 13.33 -3.12 5.19
CA CYS A 17 12.99 -1.76 4.80
C CYS A 17 11.77 -1.24 5.58
N SER A 18 10.75 -2.08 5.86
CA SER A 18 9.61 -1.67 6.67
C SER A 18 10.02 -1.31 8.10
N LEU A 19 10.90 -2.13 8.71
CA LEU A 19 11.42 -1.86 10.04
C LEU A 19 12.26 -0.57 10.05
N GLY A 20 13.16 -0.41 9.08
CA GLY A 20 13.98 0.80 8.95
C GLY A 20 13.13 2.06 8.75
N SER A 21 12.15 2.01 7.86
CA SER A 21 11.21 3.12 7.61
C SER A 21 10.39 3.46 8.87
N LEU A 22 9.89 2.45 9.57
CA LEU A 22 9.13 2.65 10.82
C LEU A 22 9.99 3.30 11.91
N LEU A 23 11.23 2.85 12.08
CA LEU A 23 12.16 3.44 13.07
C LEU A 23 12.46 4.90 12.75
N LEU A 24 12.66 5.25 11.48
CA LEU A 24 12.85 6.64 11.05
C LEU A 24 11.58 7.47 11.26
N GLY A 25 10.40 6.87 11.05
CA GLY A 25 9.11 7.48 11.40
C GLY A 25 8.96 7.73 12.91
N PHE A 26 9.44 6.81 13.75
CA PHE A 26 9.45 7.02 15.22
C PHE A 26 10.36 8.17 15.64
N VAL A 27 11.50 8.37 14.97
CA VAL A 27 12.35 9.55 15.19
C VAL A 27 11.56 10.83 14.90
N TYR A 28 10.83 10.89 13.79
CA TYR A 28 9.97 12.03 13.46
C TYR A 28 8.86 12.22 14.51
N LEU A 29 8.08 11.20 14.81
CA LEU A 29 6.95 11.31 15.74
C LEU A 29 7.41 11.76 17.12
N ALA A 30 8.56 11.25 17.60
CA ALA A 30 9.13 11.67 18.88
C ALA A 30 9.63 13.11 18.84
N ALA A 31 10.37 13.52 17.80
CA ALA A 31 10.91 14.85 17.63
C ALA A 31 9.81 15.92 17.45
N ALA A 32 8.71 15.56 16.77
CA ALA A 32 7.56 16.41 16.52
C ALA A 32 6.58 16.47 17.72
N GLY A 33 6.88 15.80 18.84
CA GLY A 33 6.02 15.79 20.03
C GLY A 33 4.69 15.06 19.84
N ALA A 34 4.64 14.08 18.94
CA ALA A 34 3.44 13.29 18.69
C ALA A 34 3.00 12.52 19.95
N PRO A 35 1.69 12.31 20.15
CA PRO A 35 1.18 11.51 21.26
C PRO A 35 1.79 10.09 21.25
N ALA A 36 2.20 9.58 22.42
CA ALA A 36 2.87 8.27 22.53
C ALA A 36 2.05 7.10 21.94
N HIS A 37 0.72 7.20 21.97
CA HIS A 37 -0.13 6.16 21.37
C HIS A 37 0.03 6.06 19.85
N TYR A 38 0.53 7.09 19.13
CA TYR A 38 0.81 7.00 17.68
C TYR A 38 1.96 6.02 17.39
N LEU A 39 3.02 6.08 18.22
CA LEU A 39 4.12 5.12 18.10
C LEU A 39 3.64 3.71 18.45
N LEU A 40 2.82 3.59 19.51
CA LEU A 40 2.26 2.29 19.92
C LEU A 40 1.39 1.67 18.84
N VAL A 41 0.50 2.43 18.20
CA VAL A 41 -0.39 1.94 17.14
C VAL A 41 0.41 1.47 15.92
N ASN A 42 1.42 2.23 15.48
CA ASN A 42 2.29 1.83 14.37
C ASN A 42 3.09 0.56 14.73
N PHE A 43 3.58 0.43 15.97
CA PHE A 43 4.27 -0.77 16.43
C PHE A 43 3.33 -1.99 16.50
N LEU A 44 2.11 -1.80 17.02
CA LEU A 44 1.09 -2.86 17.06
C LEU A 44 0.66 -3.28 15.64
N ALA A 45 0.57 -2.34 14.70
CA ALA A 45 0.27 -2.65 13.30
C ALA A 45 1.38 -3.51 12.65
N LEU A 46 2.66 -3.19 12.90
CA LEU A 46 3.78 -4.03 12.48
C LEU A 46 3.69 -5.44 13.09
N SER A 47 3.47 -5.51 14.41
CA SER A 47 3.38 -6.78 15.15
C SER A 47 2.21 -7.63 14.65
N LEU A 48 1.04 -7.02 14.43
CA LEU A 48 -0.13 -7.66 13.85
C LEU A 48 0.17 -8.18 12.44
N GLY A 49 0.81 -7.36 11.60
CA GLY A 49 1.23 -7.76 10.26
C GLY A 49 2.10 -9.01 10.29
N VAL A 50 3.11 -9.05 11.15
CA VAL A 50 3.98 -10.22 11.33
C VAL A 50 3.19 -11.45 11.82
N CYS A 51 2.29 -11.28 12.79
CA CYS A 51 1.44 -12.37 13.28
C CYS A 51 0.52 -12.93 12.18
N VAL A 52 -0.10 -12.05 11.38
CA VAL A 52 -0.93 -12.45 10.24
C VAL A 52 -0.10 -13.25 9.23
N LEU A 53 1.13 -12.81 8.91
CA LEU A 53 2.00 -13.54 7.99
C LEU A 53 2.40 -14.91 8.51
N LEU A 54 2.68 -15.05 9.81
CA LEU A 54 2.96 -16.35 10.42
C LEU A 54 1.76 -17.30 10.30
N GLY A 55 0.54 -16.77 10.48
CA GLY A 55 -0.71 -17.48 10.23
C GLY A 55 -0.90 -17.87 8.76
N LEU A 56 -0.64 -16.91 7.83
CA LEU A 56 -0.80 -17.13 6.39
C LEU A 56 0.18 -18.15 5.79
N LYS A 57 1.32 -18.45 6.43
CA LYS A 57 2.20 -19.56 6.00
C LYS A 57 1.46 -20.88 5.88
N HIS A 58 0.46 -21.12 6.73
CA HIS A 58 -0.37 -22.32 6.65
C HIS A 58 -1.30 -22.32 5.45
N THR A 59 -1.73 -21.12 4.98
CA THR A 59 -2.63 -20.97 3.83
C THR A 59 -1.91 -21.10 2.48
N GLN A 60 -0.58 -21.09 2.45
CA GLN A 60 0.20 -21.35 1.23
C GLN A 60 -0.06 -22.74 0.63
N ARG A 61 -0.59 -23.67 1.43
CA ARG A 61 -1.06 -25.00 0.99
C ARG A 61 -2.41 -24.95 0.28
N LEU A 62 -3.15 -23.85 0.38
CA LEU A 62 -4.44 -23.70 -0.29
C LEU A 62 -4.26 -23.63 -1.81
N GLY A 63 -5.18 -24.29 -2.50
CA GLY A 63 -5.23 -24.23 -3.97
C GLY A 63 -5.34 -22.79 -4.47
N GLN A 64 -4.88 -22.58 -5.69
CA GLN A 64 -4.81 -21.25 -6.29
C GLN A 64 -6.19 -20.58 -6.42
N THR A 65 -7.22 -21.36 -6.80
CA THR A 65 -8.60 -20.88 -6.88
C THR A 65 -9.11 -20.34 -5.54
N VAL A 66 -8.75 -21.01 -4.44
CA VAL A 66 -9.14 -20.57 -3.08
C VAL A 66 -8.49 -19.22 -2.76
N ARG A 67 -7.23 -19.02 -3.15
CA ARG A 67 -6.53 -17.73 -2.95
C ARG A 67 -7.13 -16.61 -3.82
N ASP A 68 -7.45 -16.91 -5.08
CA ASP A 68 -8.13 -15.96 -5.97
C ASP A 68 -9.49 -15.52 -5.38
N LEU A 69 -10.28 -16.48 -4.88
CA LEU A 69 -11.55 -16.20 -4.21
C LEU A 69 -11.37 -15.44 -2.89
N ALA A 70 -10.33 -15.75 -2.11
CA ALA A 70 -10.03 -15.01 -0.88
C ALA A 70 -9.74 -13.53 -1.18
N MET A 71 -8.97 -13.23 -2.23
CA MET A 71 -8.71 -11.85 -2.66
C MET A 71 -9.99 -11.15 -3.13
N LEU A 72 -10.88 -11.88 -3.80
CA LEU A 72 -12.19 -11.36 -4.20
C LEU A 72 -13.05 -11.01 -2.98
N VAL A 73 -13.12 -11.90 -1.99
CA VAL A 73 -13.84 -11.65 -0.73
C VAL A 73 -13.23 -10.46 0.03
N LEU A 74 -11.89 -10.37 0.09
CA LEU A 74 -11.23 -9.23 0.72
C LEU A 74 -11.53 -7.91 0.00
N SER A 75 -11.69 -7.89 -1.32
CA SER A 75 -12.10 -6.68 -2.03
C SER A 75 -13.53 -6.24 -1.69
N MET A 76 -14.40 -7.16 -1.29
CA MET A 76 -15.74 -6.82 -0.81
C MET A 76 -15.72 -6.01 0.50
N THR A 77 -14.69 -6.17 1.35
CA THR A 77 -14.56 -5.33 2.56
C THR A 77 -14.35 -3.87 2.23
N LEU A 78 -13.70 -3.55 1.09
CA LEU A 78 -13.58 -2.17 0.60
C LEU A 78 -14.96 -1.61 0.20
N LEU A 79 -15.76 -2.42 -0.48
CA LEU A 79 -17.11 -2.03 -0.87
C LEU A 79 -18.01 -1.86 0.34
N LEU A 80 -17.94 -2.78 1.31
CA LEU A 80 -18.68 -2.66 2.57
C LEU A 80 -18.24 -1.41 3.35
N THR A 81 -16.97 -1.06 3.34
CA THR A 81 -16.48 0.21 3.94
C THR A 81 -17.08 1.42 3.24
N ALA A 82 -17.22 1.40 1.91
CA ALA A 82 -17.82 2.49 1.17
C ALA A 82 -19.32 2.69 1.53
N LEU A 83 -20.01 1.60 1.85
CA LEU A 83 -21.46 1.62 2.14
C LEU A 83 -21.80 1.83 3.62
N PHE A 84 -20.95 1.35 4.52
CA PHE A 84 -21.21 1.28 5.97
C PHE A 84 -20.09 1.87 6.83
N GLY A 85 -19.02 2.38 6.21
CA GLY A 85 -17.90 2.97 6.92
C GLY A 85 -18.26 4.29 7.60
N GLN A 86 -17.35 4.76 8.44
CA GLN A 86 -17.51 6.04 9.11
C GLN A 86 -17.35 7.18 8.07
N GLU A 87 -18.39 7.99 7.98
CA GLU A 87 -18.39 9.15 7.11
C GLU A 87 -17.66 10.34 7.78
N ALA A 88 -16.73 10.92 7.05
CA ALA A 88 -16.06 12.17 7.43
C ALA A 88 -15.99 13.07 6.19
N HIS A 89 -16.60 14.24 6.27
CA HIS A 89 -16.60 15.24 5.18
C HIS A 89 -17.02 14.65 3.80
N GLY A 90 -18.05 13.80 3.79
CA GLY A 90 -18.55 13.17 2.56
C GLY A 90 -17.73 11.96 2.06
N ALA A 91 -16.74 11.50 2.82
CA ALA A 91 -15.93 10.33 2.48
C ALA A 91 -16.09 9.22 3.52
N SER A 92 -16.46 8.01 3.07
CA SER A 92 -16.61 6.81 3.92
C SER A 92 -15.42 5.86 3.69
N ARG A 93 -14.24 6.26 4.19
CA ARG A 93 -12.95 5.56 3.96
C ARG A 93 -12.51 4.69 5.13
N TRP A 94 -13.12 4.89 6.31
CA TRP A 94 -12.61 4.33 7.56
C TRP A 94 -13.60 3.38 8.22
N ILE A 95 -13.04 2.38 8.91
CA ILE A 95 -13.73 1.55 9.87
C ILE A 95 -13.23 1.94 11.26
N ALA A 96 -14.16 2.33 12.14
CA ALA A 96 -13.82 2.64 13.53
C ALA A 96 -13.86 1.36 14.38
N ILE A 97 -12.76 1.08 15.08
CA ILE A 97 -12.68 0.01 16.09
C ILE A 97 -12.25 0.68 17.39
N GLY A 98 -13.21 1.05 18.22
CA GLY A 98 -12.96 1.89 19.39
C GLY A 98 -12.35 3.24 18.95
N PRO A 99 -11.21 3.65 19.51
CA PRO A 99 -10.55 4.91 19.13
C PRO A 99 -9.73 4.81 17.83
N LEU A 100 -9.60 3.61 17.25
CA LEU A 100 -8.78 3.40 16.05
C LEU A 100 -9.63 3.57 14.80
N GLN A 101 -9.13 4.39 13.86
CA GLN A 101 -9.68 4.52 12.52
C GLN A 101 -8.77 3.78 11.54
N ILE A 102 -9.26 2.70 10.97
CA ILE A 102 -8.53 1.89 10.00
C ILE A 102 -9.06 2.23 8.61
N GLN A 103 -8.16 2.54 7.68
CA GLN A 103 -8.48 2.73 6.28
C GLN A 103 -8.18 1.43 5.51
N PRO A 104 -9.19 0.60 5.16
CA PRO A 104 -8.97 -0.70 4.53
C PRO A 104 -8.30 -0.62 3.17
N SER A 105 -8.44 0.50 2.43
CA SER A 105 -7.79 0.68 1.15
C SER A 105 -6.26 0.63 1.27
N PHE A 106 -5.67 1.24 2.31
CA PHE A 106 -4.22 1.11 2.59
C PHE A 106 -3.78 -0.32 2.91
N VAL A 107 -4.65 -1.08 3.57
CA VAL A 107 -4.34 -2.47 3.95
C VAL A 107 -4.40 -3.41 2.76
N LEU A 108 -5.42 -3.28 1.91
CA LEU A 108 -5.78 -4.30 0.92
C LEU A 108 -5.32 -3.97 -0.50
N VAL A 109 -5.43 -2.72 -0.96
CA VAL A 109 -5.15 -2.36 -2.37
C VAL A 109 -3.73 -2.69 -2.79
N PRO A 110 -2.67 -2.40 -2.00
CA PRO A 110 -1.30 -2.77 -2.37
C PRO A 110 -1.13 -4.27 -2.58
N SER A 111 -1.70 -5.09 -1.69
CA SER A 111 -1.65 -6.56 -1.79
C SER A 111 -2.44 -7.08 -2.98
N ILE A 112 -3.63 -6.53 -3.25
CA ILE A 112 -4.46 -6.87 -4.42
C ILE A 112 -3.70 -6.61 -5.71
N LEU A 113 -3.01 -5.47 -5.84
CA LEU A 113 -2.27 -5.11 -7.06
C LEU A 113 -1.06 -6.02 -7.29
N VAL A 114 -0.28 -6.32 -6.24
CA VAL A 114 0.84 -7.27 -6.36
C VAL A 114 0.34 -8.67 -6.69
N TYR A 115 -0.75 -9.13 -6.06
CA TYR A 115 -1.34 -10.43 -6.36
C TYR A 115 -1.89 -10.50 -7.78
N PHE A 116 -2.62 -9.47 -8.23
CA PHE A 116 -3.14 -9.36 -9.60
C PHE A 116 -2.01 -9.39 -10.65
N SER A 117 -0.90 -8.68 -10.38
CA SER A 117 0.24 -8.63 -11.31
C SER A 117 0.86 -10.01 -11.57
N ALA A 118 0.81 -10.90 -10.57
CA ALA A 118 1.29 -12.27 -10.70
C ALA A 118 0.36 -13.16 -11.54
N ARG A 119 -0.94 -12.86 -11.58
CA ARG A 119 -1.96 -13.72 -12.16
C ARG A 119 -3.17 -12.95 -12.70
N PRO A 120 -3.02 -12.21 -13.79
CA PRO A 120 -4.16 -11.54 -14.43
C PRO A 120 -5.12 -12.59 -15.01
N ASN A 121 -6.28 -12.76 -14.37
CA ASN A 121 -7.38 -13.64 -14.83
C ASN A 121 -8.74 -12.98 -14.54
N SER A 122 -9.85 -13.62 -14.89
CA SER A 122 -11.18 -13.06 -14.70
C SER A 122 -11.49 -12.77 -13.23
N VAL A 123 -11.14 -13.69 -12.30
CA VAL A 123 -11.44 -13.54 -10.86
C VAL A 123 -10.61 -12.40 -10.26
N THR A 124 -9.30 -12.38 -10.52
CA THR A 124 -8.42 -11.33 -10.00
C THR A 124 -8.71 -9.96 -10.64
N THR A 125 -9.19 -9.94 -11.89
CA THR A 125 -9.69 -8.70 -12.53
C THR A 125 -10.95 -8.22 -11.80
N SER A 126 -11.91 -9.11 -11.53
CA SER A 126 -13.11 -8.75 -10.76
C SER A 126 -12.74 -8.19 -9.38
N THR A 127 -11.71 -8.74 -8.72
CA THR A 127 -11.17 -8.21 -7.45
C THR A 127 -10.73 -6.75 -7.61
N VAL A 128 -9.97 -6.44 -8.66
CA VAL A 128 -9.50 -5.08 -8.97
C VAL A 128 -10.68 -4.15 -9.31
N LEU A 129 -11.66 -4.63 -10.09
CA LEU A 129 -12.85 -3.84 -10.46
C LEU A 129 -13.71 -3.49 -9.24
N ILE A 130 -13.90 -4.43 -8.31
CA ILE A 130 -14.63 -4.20 -7.07
C ILE A 130 -13.87 -3.20 -6.18
N ALA A 131 -12.55 -3.34 -6.06
CA ALA A 131 -11.73 -2.38 -5.35
C ALA A 131 -11.83 -0.98 -5.97
N ALA A 132 -11.77 -0.88 -7.31
CA ALA A 132 -11.94 0.38 -8.03
C ALA A 132 -13.31 1.01 -7.76
N LEU A 133 -14.39 0.23 -7.86
CA LEU A 133 -15.74 0.70 -7.57
C LEU A 133 -15.85 1.21 -6.12
N ALA A 134 -15.28 0.49 -5.16
CA ALA A 134 -15.26 0.93 -3.77
C ALA A 134 -14.56 2.29 -3.61
N LEU A 135 -13.42 2.49 -4.27
CA LEU A 135 -12.68 3.77 -4.23
C LEU A 135 -13.48 4.93 -4.87
N ALA A 136 -14.28 4.65 -5.93
CA ALA A 136 -15.18 5.64 -6.51
C ALA A 136 -16.27 6.07 -5.51
N LEU A 137 -16.83 5.11 -4.77
CA LEU A 137 -17.88 5.36 -3.77
C LEU A 137 -17.31 6.05 -2.50
N GLN A 138 -16.06 5.77 -2.13
CA GLN A 138 -15.34 6.37 -0.99
C GLN A 138 -14.77 7.77 -1.27
N PRO A 139 -14.90 8.38 -2.42
CA PRO A 139 -14.10 9.40 -3.13
C PRO A 139 -12.62 9.43 -2.73
N ASP A 140 -11.95 8.25 -2.70
CA ASP A 140 -10.53 8.13 -2.34
C ASP A 140 -9.62 8.38 -3.55
N ARG A 141 -9.40 9.67 -3.90
CA ARG A 141 -8.60 10.06 -5.07
C ARG A 141 -7.13 9.63 -4.96
N GLY A 142 -6.54 9.64 -3.77
CA GLY A 142 -5.15 9.24 -3.58
C GLY A 142 -4.93 7.77 -3.88
N MET A 143 -5.78 6.90 -3.32
CA MET A 143 -5.68 5.45 -3.58
C MET A 143 -6.11 5.09 -5.00
N ALA A 144 -7.14 5.75 -5.56
CA ALA A 144 -7.56 5.53 -6.95
C ALA A 144 -6.47 5.93 -7.94
N GLY A 145 -5.78 7.05 -7.69
CA GLY A 145 -4.61 7.48 -8.47
C GLY A 145 -3.44 6.50 -8.37
N ALA A 146 -3.12 6.03 -7.16
CA ALA A 146 -2.06 5.05 -6.92
C ALA A 146 -2.36 3.71 -7.63
N MET A 147 -3.60 3.23 -7.54
CA MET A 147 -4.05 2.03 -8.24
C MET A 147 -3.95 2.18 -9.75
N THR A 148 -4.40 3.31 -10.30
CA THR A 148 -4.33 3.59 -11.74
C THR A 148 -2.88 3.65 -12.22
N PHE A 149 -2.01 4.36 -11.51
CA PHE A 149 -0.59 4.45 -11.84
C PHE A 149 0.09 3.08 -11.85
N ALA A 150 -0.14 2.27 -10.81
CA ALA A 150 0.44 0.93 -10.73
C ALA A 150 -0.04 0.01 -11.87
N LEU A 151 -1.32 0.09 -12.23
CA LEU A 151 -1.88 -0.69 -13.34
C LEU A 151 -1.36 -0.21 -14.71
N ILE A 152 -1.11 1.10 -14.91
CA ILE A 152 -0.46 1.61 -16.11
C ILE A 152 0.97 1.07 -16.23
N VAL A 153 1.75 1.10 -15.13
CA VAL A 153 3.09 0.51 -15.11
C VAL A 153 3.03 -0.98 -15.47
N LEU A 154 2.06 -1.71 -14.93
CA LEU A 154 1.87 -3.12 -15.26
C LEU A 154 1.50 -3.33 -16.74
N ALA A 155 0.68 -2.48 -17.35
CA ALA A 155 0.32 -2.55 -18.78
C ALA A 155 1.52 -2.30 -19.69
N VAL A 156 2.44 -1.41 -19.29
CA VAL A 156 3.71 -1.18 -20.01
C VAL A 156 4.62 -2.41 -19.97
N LEU A 157 4.62 -3.14 -18.84
CA LEU A 157 5.44 -4.33 -18.67
C LEU A 157 4.85 -5.59 -19.31
N SER A 158 3.52 -5.68 -19.34
CA SER A 158 2.78 -6.86 -19.79
C SER A 158 1.45 -6.46 -20.39
N VAL A 159 1.39 -6.39 -21.73
CA VAL A 159 0.15 -6.11 -22.45
C VAL A 159 -0.75 -7.34 -22.41
N HIS A 160 -1.75 -7.30 -21.54
CA HIS A 160 -2.72 -8.40 -21.39
C HIS A 160 -4.13 -7.84 -21.27
N ARG A 161 -5.13 -8.48 -21.91
CA ARG A 161 -6.52 -7.99 -21.90
C ARG A 161 -7.06 -7.66 -20.50
N PHE A 162 -6.80 -8.51 -19.52
CA PHE A 162 -7.23 -8.30 -18.13
C PHE A 162 -6.56 -7.08 -17.48
N VAL A 163 -5.28 -6.85 -17.79
CA VAL A 163 -4.55 -5.65 -17.31
C VAL A 163 -5.13 -4.39 -17.96
N LEU A 164 -5.39 -4.42 -19.28
CA LEU A 164 -5.98 -3.27 -19.97
C LEU A 164 -7.39 -2.95 -19.47
N THR A 165 -8.21 -3.99 -19.19
CA THR A 165 -9.53 -3.80 -18.58
C THR A 165 -9.40 -3.14 -17.19
N ALA A 166 -8.46 -3.59 -16.34
CA ALA A 166 -8.20 -3.03 -15.04
C ALA A 166 -7.73 -1.57 -15.13
N VAL A 167 -6.84 -1.24 -16.08
CA VAL A 167 -6.39 0.15 -16.35
C VAL A 167 -7.56 1.03 -16.73
N ALA A 168 -8.37 0.60 -17.71
CA ALA A 168 -9.50 1.41 -18.18
C ALA A 168 -10.50 1.71 -17.06
N ALA A 169 -10.84 0.69 -16.26
CA ALA A 169 -11.77 0.85 -15.13
C ALA A 169 -11.17 1.75 -14.03
N SER A 170 -9.91 1.52 -13.65
CA SER A 170 -9.27 2.33 -12.60
C SER A 170 -9.08 3.79 -13.03
N ALA A 171 -8.73 4.03 -14.30
CA ALA A 171 -8.61 5.38 -14.84
C ALA A 171 -9.97 6.11 -14.84
N ALA A 172 -11.06 5.44 -15.25
CA ALA A 172 -12.40 5.98 -15.18
C ALA A 172 -12.79 6.34 -13.73
N VAL A 173 -12.52 5.42 -12.78
CA VAL A 173 -12.74 5.67 -11.36
C VAL A 173 -11.92 6.84 -10.85
N PHE A 174 -10.64 6.92 -11.19
CA PHE A 174 -9.78 8.04 -10.79
C PHE A 174 -10.35 9.38 -11.29
N LEU A 175 -10.78 9.46 -12.54
CA LEU A 175 -11.42 10.66 -13.08
C LEU A 175 -12.70 11.03 -12.32
N VAL A 176 -13.53 10.03 -11.96
CA VAL A 176 -14.72 10.24 -11.12
C VAL A 176 -14.33 10.78 -9.75
N THR A 177 -13.27 10.25 -9.12
CA THR A 177 -12.83 10.76 -7.80
C THR A 177 -12.27 12.18 -7.87
N LEU A 178 -11.63 12.56 -8.98
CA LEU A 178 -11.16 13.95 -9.20
C LEU A 178 -12.30 14.95 -9.32
N ALA A 179 -13.46 14.52 -9.83
CA ALA A 179 -14.66 15.37 -9.97
C ALA A 179 -15.42 15.57 -8.65
N ARG A 180 -15.05 14.85 -7.58
CA ARG A 180 -15.69 14.96 -6.26
C ARG A 180 -14.85 15.81 -5.32
N PRO A 181 -15.47 16.64 -4.44
CA PRO A 181 -14.72 17.35 -3.42
C PRO A 181 -14.05 16.38 -2.45
N ASP A 182 -12.85 16.73 -1.99
CA ASP A 182 -12.10 16.05 -0.97
C ASP A 182 -11.49 17.12 -0.06
N ASP A 183 -12.34 17.67 0.80
CA ASP A 183 -12.03 18.82 1.66
C ASP A 183 -11.60 18.39 3.06
N LEU A 184 -11.03 17.16 3.18
CA LEU A 184 -10.50 16.69 4.44
C LEU A 184 -9.32 17.56 4.88
N PRO A 185 -9.39 18.17 6.08
CA PRO A 185 -8.28 18.94 6.60
C PRO A 185 -7.09 18.02 6.90
N ALA A 186 -5.87 18.54 6.70
CA ALA A 186 -4.67 17.79 7.03
C ALA A 186 -4.60 17.53 8.54
N MET A 187 -4.39 16.27 8.92
CA MET A 187 -4.18 15.87 10.31
C MET A 187 -2.69 15.90 10.66
N PRO A 188 -2.28 16.56 11.77
CA PRO A 188 -0.89 16.55 12.22
C PRO A 188 -0.36 15.12 12.36
N HIS A 189 0.89 14.91 11.96
CA HIS A 189 1.62 13.64 12.01
C HIS A 189 1.07 12.53 11.09
N VAL A 190 0.02 12.78 10.32
CA VAL A 190 -0.60 11.88 9.33
C VAL A 190 -0.29 12.35 7.92
N GLU A 191 -0.80 13.53 7.58
CA GLU A 191 -0.57 14.18 6.28
C GLU A 191 0.54 15.23 6.38
N GLN A 192 1.13 15.57 5.22
CA GLN A 192 2.19 16.58 5.06
C GLN A 192 3.45 16.30 5.90
N VAL A 193 3.67 15.06 6.34
CA VAL A 193 4.79 14.67 7.20
C VAL A 193 6.15 14.96 6.54
N LEU A 194 6.25 14.83 5.21
CA LEU A 194 7.48 15.13 4.45
C LEU A 194 7.90 16.60 4.58
N PHE A 195 6.96 17.52 4.74
CA PHE A 195 7.22 18.95 4.90
C PHE A 195 7.38 19.31 6.38
N SER A 196 6.44 18.92 7.22
CA SER A 196 6.48 19.24 8.65
C SER A 196 7.71 18.66 9.37
N ALA A 197 8.25 17.53 8.90
CA ALA A 197 9.48 16.97 9.44
C ALA A 197 10.70 17.88 9.19
N LEU A 198 10.76 18.57 8.04
CA LEU A 198 11.81 19.55 7.75
C LEU A 198 11.70 20.80 8.62
N GLU A 199 10.49 21.21 8.97
CA GLU A 199 10.22 22.33 9.87
C GLU A 199 10.64 22.01 11.31
N VAL A 200 10.47 20.73 11.75
CA VAL A 200 10.94 20.29 13.07
C VAL A 200 12.47 20.34 13.13
N HIS A 201 13.17 19.73 12.19
CA HIS A 201 14.62 19.77 12.08
C HIS A 201 15.08 19.17 10.73
N PRO A 202 16.07 19.75 10.02
CA PRO A 202 16.53 19.24 8.73
C PRO A 202 16.93 17.75 8.74
N LEU A 203 17.60 17.26 9.79
CA LEU A 203 17.96 15.83 9.92
C LEU A 203 16.74 14.93 10.08
N VAL A 204 15.68 15.41 10.74
CA VAL A 204 14.40 14.67 10.88
C VAL A 204 13.71 14.59 9.52
N GLY A 205 13.70 15.69 8.75
CA GLY A 205 13.19 15.69 7.38
C GLY A 205 13.94 14.72 6.48
N ILE A 206 15.29 14.72 6.54
CA ILE A 206 16.13 13.74 5.80
C ILE A 206 15.78 12.31 6.22
N ALA A 207 15.59 12.03 7.51
CA ALA A 207 15.21 10.72 8.01
C ALA A 207 13.85 10.26 7.45
N VAL A 208 12.85 11.14 7.40
CA VAL A 208 11.52 10.85 6.83
C VAL A 208 11.59 10.60 5.33
N ILE A 209 12.34 11.43 4.58
CA ILE A 209 12.54 11.24 3.14
C ILE A 209 13.26 9.90 2.88
N PHE A 210 14.31 9.60 3.62
CA PHE A 210 15.04 8.34 3.49
C PHE A 210 14.15 7.14 3.87
N GLY A 211 13.35 7.24 4.94
CA GLY A 211 12.37 6.23 5.32
C GLY A 211 11.33 5.97 4.22
N SER A 212 10.85 7.02 3.55
CA SER A 212 9.93 6.90 2.42
C SER A 212 10.59 6.21 1.21
N VAL A 213 11.86 6.53 0.92
CA VAL A 213 12.63 5.88 -0.16
C VAL A 213 12.89 4.40 0.15
N LEU A 214 13.13 4.03 1.40
CA LEU A 214 13.30 2.63 1.80
C LEU A 214 12.10 1.76 1.41
N LEU A 215 10.88 2.31 1.42
CA LEU A 215 9.67 1.57 1.02
C LEU A 215 9.71 1.12 -0.44
N LEU A 216 10.51 1.73 -1.29
CA LEU A 216 10.62 1.40 -2.72
C LEU A 216 11.71 0.37 -3.01
N VAL A 217 12.66 0.17 -2.09
CA VAL A 217 13.81 -0.73 -2.27
C VAL A 217 13.41 -2.17 -2.65
N PRO A 218 12.32 -2.77 -2.12
CA PRO A 218 11.89 -4.12 -2.50
C PRO A 218 11.49 -4.25 -3.98
N GLY A 219 11.27 -3.15 -4.68
CA GLY A 219 11.02 -3.12 -6.12
C GLY A 219 12.29 -3.18 -6.97
N VAL A 220 13.46 -2.82 -6.41
CA VAL A 220 14.75 -2.78 -7.14
C VAL A 220 15.11 -4.12 -7.79
N PRO A 221 14.90 -5.30 -7.17
CA PRO A 221 15.12 -6.58 -7.82
C PRO A 221 14.37 -6.75 -9.15
N GLY A 222 13.24 -6.06 -9.34
CA GLY A 222 12.47 -6.07 -10.58
C GLY A 222 13.24 -5.58 -11.82
N PHE A 223 14.28 -4.76 -11.65
CA PHE A 223 15.15 -4.34 -12.77
C PHE A 223 16.00 -5.50 -13.32
N PHE A 224 16.27 -6.49 -12.49
CA PHE A 224 17.10 -7.66 -12.82
C PHE A 224 16.26 -8.93 -13.05
N ALA A 225 15.00 -8.90 -12.67
CA ALA A 225 14.04 -9.99 -12.82
C ALA A 225 13.38 -9.97 -14.21
N THR A 226 12.77 -11.09 -14.58
CA THR A 226 12.00 -11.25 -15.83
C THR A 226 10.61 -11.83 -15.52
N GLY A 227 9.69 -11.78 -16.49
CA GLY A 227 8.38 -12.38 -16.38
C GLY A 227 7.58 -11.91 -15.16
N VAL A 228 6.97 -12.85 -14.45
CA VAL A 228 6.05 -12.58 -13.32
C VAL A 228 6.76 -11.90 -12.14
N GLU A 229 7.99 -12.26 -11.83
CA GLU A 229 8.72 -11.62 -10.72
C GLU A 229 8.94 -10.13 -10.97
N ARG A 230 9.28 -9.77 -12.20
CA ARG A 230 9.42 -8.38 -12.63
C ARG A 230 8.11 -7.61 -12.44
N THR A 231 7.00 -8.16 -12.91
CA THR A 231 5.68 -7.49 -12.80
C THR A 231 5.26 -7.30 -11.35
N MET A 232 5.53 -8.28 -10.47
CA MET A 232 5.21 -8.18 -9.02
C MET A 232 6.04 -7.10 -8.33
N CYS A 233 7.35 -7.05 -8.57
CA CYS A 233 8.24 -6.04 -7.99
C CYS A 233 7.85 -4.63 -8.43
N PHE A 234 7.53 -4.43 -9.71
CA PHE A 234 7.14 -3.12 -10.22
C PHE A 234 5.70 -2.74 -9.79
N ALA A 235 4.76 -3.68 -9.69
CA ALA A 235 3.43 -3.40 -9.15
C ALA A 235 3.54 -2.93 -7.68
N PHE A 236 4.39 -3.58 -6.88
CA PHE A 236 4.68 -3.17 -5.52
C PHE A 236 5.29 -1.76 -5.46
N ALA A 237 6.42 -1.56 -6.15
CA ALA A 237 7.14 -0.28 -6.11
C ALA A 237 6.31 0.89 -6.64
N SER A 238 5.58 0.70 -7.74
CA SER A 238 4.74 1.75 -8.32
C SER A 238 3.55 2.11 -7.44
N THR A 239 2.95 1.13 -6.74
CA THR A 239 1.88 1.41 -5.77
C THR A 239 2.39 2.29 -4.63
N TRP A 240 3.47 1.89 -3.97
CA TRP A 240 4.03 2.64 -2.84
C TRP A 240 4.61 3.99 -3.27
N PHE A 241 5.24 4.06 -4.45
CA PHE A 241 5.69 5.32 -5.03
C PHE A 241 4.52 6.29 -5.23
N ALA A 242 3.42 5.83 -5.82
CA ALA A 242 2.26 6.67 -6.07
C ALA A 242 1.58 7.14 -4.77
N LEU A 243 1.56 6.30 -3.72
CA LEU A 243 1.05 6.69 -2.39
C LEU A 243 1.95 7.73 -1.73
N ILE A 244 3.28 7.62 -1.84
CA ILE A 244 4.22 8.65 -1.38
C ILE A 244 4.00 9.95 -2.16
N MET A 245 3.82 9.86 -3.48
CA MET A 245 3.55 11.04 -4.32
C MET A 245 2.19 11.67 -3.99
N ALA A 246 1.16 10.90 -3.66
CA ALA A 246 -0.12 11.42 -3.18
C ALA A 246 0.05 12.22 -1.88
N ALA A 247 0.91 11.76 -0.96
CA ALA A 247 1.24 12.48 0.27
C ALA A 247 2.08 13.75 0.02
N VAL A 248 2.89 13.79 -1.05
CA VAL A 248 3.66 14.99 -1.46
C VAL A 248 2.73 16.02 -2.13
N LEU A 249 1.79 15.57 -2.96
CA LEU A 249 0.98 16.45 -3.79
C LEU A 249 -0.29 16.98 -3.09
N GLY A 250 -0.71 16.35 -1.99
CA GLY A 250 -1.94 16.73 -1.32
C GLY A 250 -2.05 16.26 0.13
N ASN A 251 -3.22 16.46 0.71
CA ASN A 251 -3.55 15.97 2.05
C ASN A 251 -3.84 14.47 1.99
N TYR A 252 -2.80 13.66 1.94
CA TYR A 252 -2.90 12.20 1.95
C TYR A 252 -1.92 11.61 2.97
N PRO A 253 -2.29 10.54 3.70
CA PRO A 253 -1.44 9.97 4.73
C PRO A 253 -0.07 9.58 4.20
N THR A 254 1.00 10.04 4.88
CA THR A 254 2.37 9.69 4.52
C THR A 254 2.65 8.26 4.97
N PRO A 255 2.89 7.31 4.01
CA PRO A 255 2.93 5.89 4.35
C PRO A 255 4.06 5.54 5.31
N VAL A 256 3.76 4.75 6.35
CA VAL A 256 4.69 4.12 7.31
C VAL A 256 5.47 5.11 8.19
N VAL A 257 6.07 6.16 7.63
CA VAL A 257 6.88 7.14 8.39
C VAL A 257 6.04 8.11 9.22
N GLY A 258 4.77 8.35 8.84
CA GLY A 258 3.80 9.09 9.62
C GLY A 258 3.01 8.19 10.58
N TYR A 259 2.02 8.77 11.25
CA TYR A 259 1.03 7.98 11.98
C TYR A 259 0.07 7.33 10.98
N SER A 260 0.30 6.07 10.67
CA SER A 260 -0.45 5.34 9.65
C SER A 260 -0.40 3.82 9.86
N GLY A 261 -1.02 3.32 10.93
CA GLY A 261 -1.05 1.87 11.22
C GLY A 261 -1.61 1.03 10.06
N ALA A 262 -2.62 1.54 9.34
CA ALA A 262 -3.16 0.86 8.16
C ALA A 262 -2.12 0.72 7.03
N ALA A 263 -1.30 1.75 6.79
CA ALA A 263 -0.23 1.68 5.80
C ALA A 263 0.91 0.73 6.23
N VAL A 264 1.26 0.71 7.52
CA VAL A 264 2.24 -0.25 8.07
C VAL A 264 1.78 -1.68 7.82
N LEU A 265 0.52 -1.99 8.17
CA LEU A 265 -0.06 -3.32 7.97
C LEU A 265 -0.13 -3.68 6.47
N GLY A 266 -0.62 -2.78 5.63
CA GLY A 266 -0.73 -3.00 4.19
C GLY A 266 0.63 -3.17 3.50
N TYR A 267 1.66 -2.43 3.95
CA TYR A 267 3.01 -2.62 3.46
C TYR A 267 3.50 -4.05 3.75
N ILE A 268 3.39 -4.50 4.99
CA ILE A 268 3.81 -5.85 5.39
C ILE A 268 3.06 -6.92 4.59
N LEU A 269 1.74 -6.81 4.42
CA LEU A 269 0.95 -7.76 3.65
C LEU A 269 1.31 -7.75 2.16
N SER A 270 1.58 -6.59 1.58
CA SER A 270 2.01 -6.49 0.18
C SER A 270 3.43 -7.02 -0.05
N VAL A 271 4.33 -6.87 0.94
CA VAL A 271 5.67 -7.51 0.93
C VAL A 271 5.55 -9.03 0.90
N ASP A 272 4.59 -9.63 1.62
CA ASP A 272 4.41 -11.09 1.59
C ASP A 272 3.95 -11.61 0.23
N CYS A 273 3.27 -10.78 -0.56
CA CYS A 273 2.91 -11.12 -1.93
C CYS A 273 4.11 -11.16 -2.89
N LEU A 274 5.26 -10.55 -2.54
CA LEU A 274 6.46 -10.53 -3.38
C LEU A 274 7.08 -11.93 -3.54
N PRO A 275 7.85 -12.17 -4.64
CA PRO A 275 8.50 -13.45 -4.87
C PRO A 275 9.43 -13.82 -3.71
N ASP A 276 9.39 -15.08 -3.29
CA ASP A 276 10.36 -15.66 -2.37
C ASP A 276 11.22 -16.64 -3.18
N GLN A 277 12.45 -16.27 -3.51
CA GLN A 277 13.37 -17.11 -4.29
C GLN A 277 13.95 -18.26 -3.44
N THR A 278 13.10 -19.04 -2.80
CA THR A 278 13.50 -20.29 -2.14
C THR A 278 13.19 -21.52 -3.01
N ARG A 279 12.76 -21.32 -4.26
CA ARG A 279 12.47 -22.41 -5.21
C ARG A 279 13.42 -22.33 -6.39
N THR A 280 14.64 -22.81 -6.21
CA THR A 280 15.46 -23.45 -7.28
C THR A 280 15.37 -24.95 -7.13
#